data_c81b19093b16b75d8be58b4046dcca44
#
_entry.id   c81b19093b16b75d8be58b4046dcca44
#
_cell.length_a   1.000
_cell.length_b   1.000
_cell.length_c   1.000
_cell.angle_alpha   90.00
_cell.angle_beta   90.00
_cell.angle_gamma   90.00
#
_symmetry.space_group_name_H-M   'P 1'
#
loop_
_entity.id
_entity.type
_entity.pdbx_description
1 polymer ?
#
loop_
_entity_poly.entity_id
_entity_poly.type
_entity_poly.pdbx_seq_one_letter_code
_entity_poly.pdbx_strand_id
1 'polypeptide(L)'
;MKITNSNKDAIICLAAGKSQEQIIIKAKSLGYIVVAIDRDQASPGFKYADIKICQSTYDADAIIRELEFLKNEYRWIGVLNRSSGPPVITAARICEYFEIPGISIESAQNLVNKDKLRESCLKYGIPSPAYKIYSTNERETVFSNKFPIVVKPALSLIGKSGISVARSENELKS
;
A
#
# COMPACT_ATOMS: atom_id res chain seq x y z
N MET A 1 -12.81 -30.29 -30.61
CA MET A 1 -12.10 -28.99 -30.81
C MET A 1 -11.98 -28.37 -29.45
N LYS A 2 -10.83 -28.52 -28.77
CA LYS A 2 -10.60 -27.87 -27.47
C LYS A 2 -10.31 -26.38 -27.75
N ILE A 3 -11.27 -25.52 -27.43
CA ILE A 3 -11.03 -24.09 -27.35
C ILE A 3 -10.13 -23.88 -26.12
N THR A 4 -8.83 -23.78 -26.34
CA THR A 4 -7.91 -23.30 -25.32
C THR A 4 -8.17 -21.80 -25.18
N ASN A 5 -9.09 -21.44 -24.31
CA ASN A 5 -9.26 -20.07 -23.86
C ASN A 5 -8.01 -19.74 -23.02
N SER A 6 -6.92 -19.36 -23.67
CA SER A 6 -5.74 -18.85 -22.96
C SER A 6 -6.08 -17.44 -22.51
N ASN A 7 -6.55 -17.31 -21.27
CA ASN A 7 -6.77 -16.01 -20.66
C ASN A 7 -5.48 -15.18 -20.78
N LYS A 8 -5.61 -13.93 -21.21
CA LYS A 8 -4.45 -13.04 -21.34
C LYS A 8 -3.90 -12.69 -19.96
N ASP A 9 -2.59 -12.71 -19.85
CA ASP A 9 -1.92 -12.33 -18.60
C ASP A 9 -2.13 -10.86 -18.30
N ALA A 10 -2.65 -10.57 -17.12
CA ALA A 10 -2.97 -9.23 -16.70
C ALA A 10 -2.40 -8.89 -15.33
N ILE A 11 -1.94 -7.65 -15.19
CA ILE A 11 -1.40 -7.06 -13.98
C ILE A 11 -2.36 -5.98 -13.47
N ILE A 12 -2.66 -6.03 -12.19
CA ILE A 12 -3.47 -5.05 -11.48
C ILE A 12 -2.54 -3.97 -10.93
N CYS A 13 -2.80 -2.69 -11.25
CA CYS A 13 -2.03 -1.57 -10.77
C CYS A 13 -2.88 -0.71 -9.81
N LEU A 14 -2.51 -0.67 -8.53
CA LEU A 14 -3.18 0.15 -7.52
C LEU A 14 -2.63 1.57 -7.55
N ALA A 15 -3.51 2.52 -7.78
CA ALA A 15 -3.32 3.91 -8.13
C ALA A 15 -2.81 4.12 -9.57
N ALA A 16 -3.23 5.23 -10.16
CA ALA A 16 -2.86 5.66 -11.52
C ALA A 16 -2.35 7.11 -11.56
N GLY A 17 -1.95 7.67 -10.41
CA GLY A 17 -1.40 9.01 -10.32
C GLY A 17 -0.04 9.14 -11.02
N LYS A 18 0.52 10.35 -11.01
CA LYS A 18 1.79 10.69 -11.66
C LYS A 18 2.94 9.76 -11.29
N SER A 19 3.01 9.33 -10.03
CA SER A 19 4.07 8.44 -9.55
C SER A 19 3.93 6.99 -10.02
N GLN A 20 2.76 6.59 -10.51
CA GLN A 20 2.50 5.24 -11.03
C GLN A 20 2.63 5.14 -12.55
N GLU A 21 2.67 6.25 -13.29
CA GLU A 21 2.76 6.23 -14.76
C GLU A 21 3.86 5.30 -15.27
N GLN A 22 5.06 5.42 -14.73
CA GLN A 22 6.21 4.65 -15.23
C GLN A 22 6.08 3.14 -15.01
N ILE A 23 5.46 2.71 -13.90
CA ILE A 23 5.25 1.29 -13.64
C ILE A 23 4.16 0.72 -14.56
N ILE A 24 3.11 1.50 -14.86
CA ILE A 24 2.06 1.14 -15.82
C ILE A 24 2.66 1.00 -17.23
N ILE A 25 3.43 2.00 -17.70
CA ILE A 25 4.12 1.98 -18.99
C ILE A 25 5.05 0.76 -19.08
N LYS A 26 5.81 0.49 -18.01
CA LYS A 26 6.73 -0.65 -18.00
C LYS A 26 6.00 -1.99 -18.09
N ALA A 27 4.92 -2.17 -17.34
CA ALA A 27 4.10 -3.39 -17.41
C ALA A 27 3.55 -3.59 -18.84
N LYS A 28 3.04 -2.53 -19.48
CA LYS A 28 2.60 -2.56 -20.88
C LYS A 28 3.72 -2.96 -21.84
N SER A 29 4.92 -2.38 -21.68
CA SER A 29 6.06 -2.69 -22.54
C SER A 29 6.54 -4.14 -22.44
N LEU A 30 6.19 -4.84 -21.36
CA LEU A 30 6.45 -6.26 -21.17
C LEU A 30 5.35 -7.16 -21.75
N GLY A 31 4.33 -6.59 -22.38
CA GLY A 31 3.26 -7.33 -23.05
C GLY A 31 2.08 -7.70 -22.15
N TYR A 32 2.04 -7.22 -20.90
CA TYR A 32 0.91 -7.48 -20.01
C TYR A 32 -0.29 -6.59 -20.31
N ILE A 33 -1.48 -7.11 -20.11
CA ILE A 33 -2.69 -6.30 -19.96
C ILE A 33 -2.61 -5.59 -18.61
N VAL A 34 -2.80 -4.29 -18.58
CA VAL A 34 -2.75 -3.50 -17.35
C VAL A 34 -4.12 -2.99 -16.97
N VAL A 35 -4.60 -3.44 -15.82
CA VAL A 35 -5.81 -2.92 -15.16
C VAL A 35 -5.37 -1.90 -14.13
N ALA A 36 -5.60 -0.62 -14.38
CA ALA A 36 -5.28 0.44 -13.43
C ALA A 36 -6.51 0.86 -12.63
N ILE A 37 -6.32 1.11 -11.36
CA ILE A 37 -7.38 1.41 -10.39
C ILE A 37 -7.05 2.71 -9.67
N ASP A 38 -7.93 3.71 -9.78
CA ASP A 38 -7.81 4.98 -9.07
C ASP A 38 -9.18 5.59 -8.86
N ARG A 39 -9.38 6.32 -7.77
CA ARG A 39 -10.64 7.03 -7.51
C ARG A 39 -10.83 8.26 -8.40
N ASP A 40 -9.74 8.84 -8.90
CA ASP A 40 -9.76 10.01 -9.76
C ASP A 40 -9.77 9.58 -11.23
N GLN A 41 -10.90 9.80 -11.92
CA GLN A 41 -11.05 9.50 -13.34
C GLN A 41 -10.04 10.23 -14.24
N ALA A 42 -9.51 11.36 -13.76
CA ALA A 42 -8.51 12.14 -14.49
C ALA A 42 -7.07 11.70 -14.18
N SER A 43 -6.88 10.63 -13.40
CA SER A 43 -5.55 10.12 -13.06
C SER A 43 -4.69 9.88 -14.31
N PRO A 44 -3.49 10.49 -14.38
CA PRO A 44 -2.70 10.52 -15.62
C PRO A 44 -2.21 9.15 -16.10
N GLY A 45 -2.08 8.18 -15.20
CA GLY A 45 -1.69 6.81 -15.54
C GLY A 45 -2.76 6.05 -16.33
N PHE A 46 -4.03 6.44 -16.23
CA PHE A 46 -5.12 5.80 -16.95
C PHE A 46 -4.96 5.81 -18.47
N LYS A 47 -4.29 6.82 -19.02
CA LYS A 47 -4.05 6.90 -20.48
C LYS A 47 -3.17 5.76 -21.01
N TYR A 48 -2.42 5.09 -20.13
CA TYR A 48 -1.53 3.99 -20.48
C TYR A 48 -2.09 2.61 -20.14
N ALA A 49 -3.16 2.53 -19.35
CA ALA A 49 -3.79 1.28 -18.97
C ALA A 49 -4.73 0.75 -20.07
N ASP A 50 -4.90 -0.57 -20.14
CA ASP A 50 -5.88 -1.20 -21.02
C ASP A 50 -7.28 -1.12 -20.45
N ILE A 51 -7.39 -1.32 -19.13
CA ILE A 51 -8.65 -1.29 -18.40
C ILE A 51 -8.51 -0.30 -17.25
N LYS A 52 -9.54 0.51 -17.06
CA LYS A 52 -9.62 1.55 -16.05
C LYS A 52 -10.76 1.22 -15.09
N ILE A 53 -10.45 1.12 -13.81
CA ILE A 53 -11.45 0.92 -12.75
C ILE A 53 -11.44 2.17 -11.87
N CYS A 54 -12.57 2.89 -11.86
CA CYS A 54 -12.69 4.09 -11.04
C CYS A 54 -13.17 3.73 -9.63
N GLN A 55 -12.23 3.31 -8.78
CA GLN A 55 -12.48 2.92 -7.40
C GLN A 55 -11.39 3.41 -6.45
N SER A 56 -11.75 3.62 -5.18
CA SER A 56 -10.77 3.94 -4.16
C SER A 56 -9.83 2.76 -3.92
N THR A 57 -8.52 2.99 -3.96
CA THR A 57 -7.52 1.98 -3.60
C THR A 57 -7.57 1.56 -2.13
N TYR A 58 -8.44 2.18 -1.32
CA TYR A 58 -8.70 1.81 0.08
C TYR A 58 -9.86 0.83 0.22
N ASP A 59 -10.65 0.62 -0.83
CA ASP A 59 -11.81 -0.27 -0.84
C ASP A 59 -11.50 -1.57 -1.59
N ALA A 60 -10.87 -2.51 -0.89
CA ALA A 60 -10.50 -3.79 -1.46
C ALA A 60 -11.72 -4.59 -1.94
N ASP A 61 -12.85 -4.51 -1.23
CA ASP A 61 -14.04 -5.29 -1.55
C ASP A 61 -14.71 -4.79 -2.84
N ALA A 62 -14.77 -3.46 -3.03
CA ALA A 62 -15.25 -2.89 -4.28
C ALA A 62 -14.36 -3.28 -5.47
N ILE A 63 -13.03 -3.20 -5.29
CA ILE A 63 -12.07 -3.57 -6.33
C ILE A 63 -12.18 -5.05 -6.69
N ILE A 64 -12.26 -5.94 -5.70
CA ILE A 64 -12.38 -7.38 -5.93
C ILE A 64 -13.65 -7.68 -6.72
N ARG A 65 -14.78 -7.05 -6.41
CA ARG A 65 -16.02 -7.22 -7.19
C ARG A 65 -15.84 -6.84 -8.66
N GLU A 66 -15.19 -5.72 -8.95
CA GLU A 66 -14.93 -5.30 -10.35
C GLU A 66 -13.99 -6.29 -11.07
N LEU A 67 -12.95 -6.77 -10.39
CA LEU A 67 -12.02 -7.75 -10.96
C LEU A 67 -12.66 -9.12 -11.19
N GLU A 68 -13.64 -9.53 -10.38
CA GLU A 68 -14.40 -10.76 -10.55
C GLU A 68 -15.15 -10.81 -11.89
N PHE A 69 -15.69 -9.68 -12.38
CA PHE A 69 -16.32 -9.63 -13.69
C PHE A 69 -15.34 -9.89 -14.84
N LEU A 70 -14.05 -9.66 -14.62
CA LEU A 70 -12.99 -9.78 -15.62
C LEU A 70 -12.22 -11.11 -15.56
N LYS A 71 -12.41 -11.93 -14.53
CA LYS A 71 -11.61 -13.14 -14.28
C LYS A 71 -11.68 -14.21 -15.38
N ASN A 72 -12.77 -14.22 -16.15
CA ASN A 72 -12.93 -15.17 -17.26
C ASN A 72 -12.20 -14.74 -18.54
N GLU A 73 -11.82 -13.46 -18.65
CA GLU A 73 -11.11 -12.89 -19.79
C GLU A 73 -9.59 -12.81 -19.53
N TYR A 74 -9.20 -12.62 -18.27
CA TYR A 74 -7.82 -12.36 -17.87
C TYR A 74 -7.35 -13.32 -16.78
N ARG A 75 -6.08 -13.68 -16.86
CA ARG A 75 -5.36 -14.38 -15.81
C ARG A 75 -4.59 -13.34 -14.98
N TRP A 76 -4.99 -13.14 -13.74
CA TRP A 76 -4.27 -12.26 -12.83
C TRP A 76 -2.93 -12.88 -12.45
N ILE A 77 -1.83 -12.17 -12.71
CA ILE A 77 -0.49 -12.66 -12.43
C ILE A 77 0.24 -11.85 -11.36
N GLY A 78 -0.28 -10.70 -10.97
CA GLY A 78 0.33 -9.87 -9.92
C GLY A 78 -0.41 -8.57 -9.67
N VAL A 79 -0.11 -7.98 -8.52
CA VAL A 79 -0.56 -6.64 -8.13
C VAL A 79 0.64 -5.73 -7.97
N LEU A 80 0.65 -4.61 -8.69
CA LEU A 80 1.63 -3.56 -8.55
C LEU A 80 1.08 -2.46 -7.64
N ASN A 81 1.74 -2.23 -6.53
CA ASN A 81 1.42 -1.14 -5.61
C ASN A 81 2.68 -0.33 -5.29
N ARG A 82 2.67 0.95 -5.66
CA ARG A 82 3.72 1.93 -5.32
C ARG A 82 3.24 2.95 -4.28
N SER A 83 2.15 2.65 -3.60
CA SER A 83 1.58 3.49 -2.54
C SER A 83 2.00 2.97 -1.16
N SER A 84 1.94 3.82 -0.16
CA SER A 84 2.08 3.47 1.26
C SER A 84 0.71 3.48 1.94
N GLY A 85 0.63 2.90 3.14
CA GLY A 85 -0.60 2.88 3.93
C GLY A 85 -1.63 1.87 3.44
N PRO A 86 -2.94 2.16 3.56
CA PRO A 86 -4.02 1.20 3.28
C PRO A 86 -3.95 0.46 1.94
N PRO A 87 -3.49 1.05 0.83
CA PRO A 87 -3.36 0.33 -0.44
C PRO A 87 -2.42 -0.89 -0.40
N VAL A 88 -1.49 -0.95 0.56
CA VAL A 88 -0.64 -2.14 0.78
C VAL A 88 -1.50 -3.32 1.26
N ILE A 89 -2.45 -3.06 2.17
CA ILE A 89 -3.38 -4.08 2.67
C ILE A 89 -4.35 -4.49 1.55
N THR A 90 -4.83 -3.53 0.76
CA THR A 90 -5.67 -3.81 -0.42
C THR A 90 -4.96 -4.73 -1.41
N ALA A 91 -3.68 -4.46 -1.71
CA ALA A 91 -2.87 -5.33 -2.57
C ALA A 91 -2.79 -6.76 -2.03
N ALA A 92 -2.51 -6.92 -0.73
CA ALA A 92 -2.44 -8.23 -0.10
C ALA A 92 -3.79 -8.99 -0.15
N ARG A 93 -4.91 -8.30 0.09
CA ARG A 93 -6.25 -8.88 0.00
C ARG A 93 -6.60 -9.34 -1.42
N ILE A 94 -6.24 -8.56 -2.43
CA ILE A 94 -6.43 -8.95 -3.84
C ILE A 94 -5.58 -10.18 -4.17
N CYS A 95 -4.31 -10.19 -3.74
CA CYS A 95 -3.43 -11.34 -3.96
C CYS A 95 -3.98 -12.61 -3.31
N GLU A 96 -4.45 -12.54 -2.06
CA GLU A 96 -5.03 -13.68 -1.35
C GLU A 96 -6.31 -14.17 -2.01
N TYR A 97 -7.22 -13.24 -2.39
CA TYR A 97 -8.50 -13.59 -2.99
C TYR A 97 -8.37 -14.31 -4.35
N PHE A 98 -7.45 -13.85 -5.19
CA PHE A 98 -7.21 -14.43 -6.52
C PHE A 98 -6.09 -15.47 -6.54
N GLU A 99 -5.59 -15.89 -5.39
CA GLU A 99 -4.51 -16.88 -5.23
C GLU A 99 -3.25 -16.55 -6.06
N ILE A 100 -2.92 -15.25 -6.17
CA ILE A 100 -1.72 -14.80 -6.84
C ILE A 100 -0.59 -14.44 -5.85
N PRO A 101 0.68 -14.58 -6.23
CA PRO A 101 1.79 -14.32 -5.33
C PRO A 101 1.76 -12.91 -4.74
N GLY A 102 1.93 -12.79 -3.43
CA GLY A 102 1.95 -11.53 -2.70
C GLY A 102 2.35 -11.70 -1.24
N ILE A 103 2.45 -10.59 -0.52
CA ILE A 103 2.62 -10.63 0.93
C ILE A 103 1.29 -11.00 1.60
N SER A 104 1.35 -11.67 2.75
CA SER A 104 0.14 -11.97 3.53
C SER A 104 -0.54 -10.70 4.05
N ILE A 105 -1.86 -10.79 4.28
CA ILE A 105 -2.62 -9.67 4.87
C ILE A 105 -2.02 -9.27 6.24
N GLU A 106 -1.61 -10.23 7.06
CA GLU A 106 -0.97 -9.98 8.35
C GLU A 106 0.34 -9.18 8.17
N SER A 107 1.20 -9.60 7.24
CA SER A 107 2.44 -8.89 6.94
C SER A 107 2.16 -7.46 6.44
N ALA A 108 1.15 -7.28 5.57
CA ALA A 108 0.75 -5.97 5.09
C ALA A 108 0.27 -5.06 6.23
N GLN A 109 -0.54 -5.58 7.15
CA GLN A 109 -1.01 -4.85 8.32
C GLN A 109 0.14 -4.45 9.25
N ASN A 110 1.09 -5.35 9.49
CA ASN A 110 2.27 -5.07 10.31
C ASN A 110 3.17 -4.01 9.67
N LEU A 111 3.34 -4.02 8.35
CA LEU A 111 4.15 -3.01 7.63
C LEU A 111 3.51 -1.61 7.63
N VAL A 112 2.19 -1.54 7.55
CA VAL A 112 1.45 -0.26 7.50
C VAL A 112 1.38 0.42 8.86
N ASN A 113 1.31 -0.37 9.94
CA ASN A 113 1.24 0.11 11.30
C ASN A 113 2.65 0.16 11.94
N LYS A 114 3.12 1.37 12.32
CA LYS A 114 4.50 1.58 12.76
C LYS A 114 4.83 0.96 14.11
N ASP A 115 3.86 0.86 15.01
CA ASP A 115 4.02 0.17 16.29
C ASP A 115 4.14 -1.34 16.08
N LYS A 116 3.24 -1.95 15.31
CA LYS A 116 3.32 -3.38 14.94
C LYS A 116 4.60 -3.71 14.18
N LEU A 117 5.05 -2.81 13.29
CA LEU A 117 6.34 -2.97 12.62
C LEU A 117 7.49 -3.00 13.62
N ARG A 118 7.49 -2.12 14.63
CA ARG A 118 8.52 -2.09 15.67
C ARG A 118 8.51 -3.33 16.55
N GLU A 119 7.33 -3.77 16.95
CA GLU A 119 7.15 -5.04 17.69
C GLU A 119 7.67 -6.23 16.89
N SER A 120 7.36 -6.28 15.59
CA SER A 120 7.88 -7.32 14.69
C SER A 120 9.40 -7.28 14.57
N CYS A 121 9.99 -6.09 14.42
CA CYS A 121 11.44 -5.93 14.40
C CYS A 121 12.08 -6.48 15.67
N LEU A 122 11.52 -6.16 16.84
CA LEU A 122 12.01 -6.65 18.11
C LEU A 122 11.89 -8.18 18.21
N LYS A 123 10.74 -8.72 17.86
CA LYS A 123 10.44 -10.17 17.88
C LYS A 123 11.43 -10.99 17.04
N TYR A 124 11.80 -10.46 15.88
CA TYR A 124 12.68 -11.16 14.92
C TYR A 124 14.15 -10.71 14.96
N GLY A 125 14.54 -9.92 15.96
CA GLY A 125 15.92 -9.44 16.09
C GLY A 125 16.40 -8.51 14.96
N ILE A 126 15.47 -7.82 14.29
CA ILE A 126 15.79 -6.89 13.21
C ILE A 126 16.23 -5.55 13.83
N PRO A 127 17.41 -5.03 13.49
CA PRO A 127 17.87 -3.73 13.99
C PRO A 127 16.84 -2.63 13.77
N SER A 128 16.53 -1.90 14.82
CA SER A 128 15.50 -0.86 14.84
C SER A 128 15.91 0.30 15.74
N PRO A 129 15.64 1.55 15.38
CA PRO A 129 15.84 2.67 16.27
C PRO A 129 15.07 2.49 17.58
N ALA A 130 15.61 3.02 18.68
CA ALA A 130 14.88 3.10 19.94
C ALA A 130 13.55 3.85 19.73
N TYR A 131 12.48 3.37 20.32
CA TYR A 131 11.15 3.95 20.18
C TYR A 131 10.34 3.84 21.46
N LYS A 132 9.31 4.66 21.57
CA LYS A 132 8.27 4.56 22.59
C LYS A 132 6.91 4.86 21.94
N ILE A 133 5.89 4.15 22.34
CA ILE A 133 4.52 4.33 21.89
C ILE A 133 3.78 5.11 22.96
N TYR A 134 3.03 6.12 22.56
CA TYR A 134 2.18 6.91 23.44
C TYR A 134 0.74 6.87 22.95
N SER A 135 -0.17 6.74 23.90
CA SER A 135 -1.59 6.99 23.67
C SER A 135 -1.84 8.50 23.66
N THR A 136 -2.81 8.94 22.86
CA THR A 136 -3.22 10.36 22.81
C THR A 136 -3.72 10.90 24.15
N ASN A 137 -4.07 10.02 25.09
CA ASN A 137 -4.54 10.38 26.42
C ASN A 137 -3.40 10.44 27.47
N GLU A 138 -2.22 9.97 27.11
CA GLU A 138 -1.07 9.99 28.01
C GLU A 138 -0.36 11.34 27.90
N ARG A 139 -0.48 12.16 28.93
CA ARG A 139 0.21 13.47 29.04
C ARG A 139 1.59 13.40 29.69
N GLU A 140 1.97 12.25 30.23
CA GLU A 140 3.27 12.10 30.87
C GLU A 140 4.37 11.91 29.84
N THR A 141 5.17 12.92 29.72
CA THR A 141 6.35 12.96 28.86
C THR A 141 7.56 12.46 29.62
N VAL A 142 7.84 11.18 29.55
CA VAL A 142 9.18 10.70 29.92
C VAL A 142 9.88 10.34 28.62
N PHE A 143 10.41 11.31 27.96
CA PHE A 143 11.33 11.06 26.86
C PHE A 143 12.76 10.97 27.41
N SER A 144 13.58 10.14 26.77
CA SER A 144 15.01 10.15 27.03
C SER A 144 15.57 11.55 26.76
N ASN A 145 16.57 11.97 27.52
CA ASN A 145 17.28 13.25 27.33
C ASN A 145 18.09 13.32 26.03
N LYS A 146 17.80 12.47 25.04
CA LYS A 146 18.53 12.37 23.78
C LYS A 146 17.70 12.94 22.64
N PHE A 147 17.95 14.18 22.30
CA PHE A 147 17.42 14.83 21.10
C PHE A 147 18.42 14.73 19.94
N PRO A 148 17.97 14.79 18.66
CA PRO A 148 16.59 15.02 18.22
C PRO A 148 15.70 13.75 18.28
N ILE A 149 14.40 13.95 18.45
CA ILE A 149 13.38 12.92 18.47
C ILE A 149 12.40 13.11 17.30
N VAL A 150 12.04 12.04 16.62
CA VAL A 150 11.00 12.03 15.57
C VAL A 150 9.69 11.58 16.18
N VAL A 151 8.68 12.43 16.16
CA VAL A 151 7.29 12.11 16.53
C VAL A 151 6.50 11.83 15.27
N LYS A 152 5.72 10.76 15.26
CA LYS A 152 4.92 10.37 14.11
C LYS A 152 3.72 9.53 14.53
N PRO A 153 2.57 9.61 13.84
CA PRO A 153 1.44 8.75 14.11
C PRO A 153 1.79 7.28 13.82
N ALA A 154 1.26 6.37 14.63
CA ALA A 154 1.42 4.92 14.42
C ALA A 154 0.89 4.50 13.06
N LEU A 155 -0.30 5.00 12.69
CA LEU A 155 -0.92 4.79 11.38
C LEU A 155 -0.97 6.12 10.62
N SER A 156 -0.37 6.17 9.43
CA SER A 156 -0.49 7.31 8.51
C SER A 156 -1.36 6.93 7.32
N LEU A 157 -2.46 7.66 7.13
CA LEU A 157 -3.36 7.46 5.98
C LEU A 157 -2.83 8.16 4.73
N ILE A 158 -2.06 9.24 4.90
CA ILE A 158 -1.54 10.05 3.79
C ILE A 158 -0.04 10.26 4.00
N GLY A 159 0.78 9.54 3.26
CA GLY A 159 2.21 9.75 3.12
C GLY A 159 2.95 10.09 4.42
N LYS A 160 3.65 11.24 4.44
CA LYS A 160 4.44 11.72 5.58
C LYS A 160 3.66 12.67 6.52
N SER A 161 2.33 12.66 6.46
CA SER A 161 1.48 13.53 7.30
C SER A 161 1.68 13.23 8.79
N GLY A 162 1.69 14.28 9.62
CA GLY A 162 1.80 14.18 11.07
C GLY A 162 3.20 13.80 11.58
N ILE A 163 4.25 13.97 10.79
CA ILE A 163 5.63 13.76 11.25
C ILE A 163 6.23 15.09 11.66
N SER A 164 6.79 15.13 12.87
CA SER A 164 7.56 16.26 13.38
C SER A 164 8.91 15.82 13.96
N VAL A 165 9.84 16.76 14.05
CA VAL A 165 11.16 16.54 14.67
C VAL A 165 11.29 17.53 15.81
N ALA A 166 11.39 17.03 17.02
CA ALA A 166 11.69 17.82 18.21
C ALA A 166 13.19 17.78 18.51
N ARG A 167 13.82 18.95 18.62
CA ARG A 167 15.25 19.10 18.96
C ARG A 167 15.48 19.46 20.41
N SER A 168 14.40 19.75 21.13
CA SER A 168 14.39 20.07 22.55
C SER A 168 13.08 19.61 23.19
N GLU A 169 13.05 19.62 24.51
CA GLU A 169 11.83 19.30 25.27
C GLU A 169 10.71 20.31 25.02
N ASN A 170 11.05 21.59 24.82
CA ASN A 170 10.06 22.62 24.51
C ASN A 170 9.41 22.41 23.14
N GLU A 171 10.19 22.04 22.13
CA GLU A 171 9.64 21.69 20.80
C GLU A 171 8.78 20.44 20.81
N LEU A 172 9.01 19.54 21.76
CA LEU A 172 8.23 18.32 21.90
C LEU A 172 6.85 18.58 22.52
N LYS A 173 6.74 19.63 23.37
CA LYS A 173 5.50 20.01 24.07
C LYS A 173 4.61 20.94 23.24
N SER A 174 5.11 21.51 22.14
CA SER A 174 4.39 22.40 21.22
C SER A 174 3.61 21.61 20.16
#